data_14bb12b7b04eb5036368a9861509eeee
#
_entry.id   14bb12b7b04eb5036368a9861509eeee
#
_cell.length_a   1.000
_cell.length_b   1.000
_cell.length_c   1.000
_cell.angle_alpha   90.00
_cell.angle_beta   90.00
_cell.angle_gamma   90.00
#
_symmetry.space_group_name_H-M   'P 1'
#
loop_
_entity.id
_entity.type
_entity.pdbx_description
1 polymer ?
#
loop_
_entity_poly.entity_id
_entity_poly.type
_entity_poly.pdbx_seq_one_letter_code
_entity_poly.pdbx_strand_id
1 'polypeptide(L)'
;HTGEDLRILNNRDMTPFKISEADISIYETHVLPYWKGRSMRDRVFSQVPEEWSIAYKSGIFTEFMEQRAPGHTTLDGLIYEKGMLDLKQEIAQSNSLLDYLNDPEASVKAEQLKAMAIACDAAIIFAERHADLAEKLAQTEKDPARKEELLNIAHVCRRVPANAPRNFWEALQMYWFVHLGIITELNGWDSMSPGHLDQHLTPFYKKELADGTLSREKAKELLSCFWIKFNNHPAPPKVGVTAKESGTYNDFANINIGGLKRDGTDGVSEMSYIILEVLDELHLLQPQSNVQISDQTPERFLKAACRVIRKGYGYPSVFNTDEVIMEQLRVGKSIEDAREGGCS
;
A
#
# COMPACT_ATOMS: atom_id res chain seq x y z
N HIS A 1 13.44 15.16 -0.61
CA HIS A 1 14.75 14.91 0.01
C HIS A 1 15.88 15.47 -0.84
N THR A 2 16.97 15.90 -0.20
CA THR A 2 18.27 16.16 -0.82
C THR A 2 19.21 14.97 -0.57
N GLY A 3 20.35 14.90 -1.24
CA GLY A 3 21.35 13.88 -0.92
C GLY A 3 21.88 14.02 0.51
N GLU A 4 21.96 15.25 1.02
CA GLU A 4 22.34 15.52 2.42
C GLU A 4 21.27 14.98 3.40
N ASP A 5 19.98 15.19 3.14
CA ASP A 5 18.91 14.60 3.93
C ASP A 5 19.02 13.07 4.00
N LEU A 6 19.32 12.43 2.87
CA LEU A 6 19.47 10.97 2.81
C LEU A 6 20.68 10.51 3.64
N ARG A 7 21.80 11.25 3.62
CA ARG A 7 22.97 10.94 4.46
C ARG A 7 22.67 11.12 5.96
N ILE A 8 21.93 12.17 6.32
CA ILE A 8 21.47 12.38 7.70
C ILE A 8 20.57 11.23 8.14
N LEU A 9 19.58 10.86 7.32
CA LEU A 9 18.67 9.73 7.61
C LEU A 9 19.43 8.41 7.77
N ASN A 10 20.44 8.17 6.93
CA ASN A 10 21.26 6.96 7.00
C ASN A 10 22.11 6.87 8.27
N ASN A 11 22.58 8.01 8.80
CA ASN A 11 23.55 8.05 9.89
C ASN A 11 23.00 8.51 11.25
N ARG A 12 21.72 8.88 11.33
CA ARG A 12 21.10 9.30 12.59
C ARG A 12 21.00 8.16 13.59
N ASP A 13 21.07 8.49 14.87
CA ASP A 13 21.10 7.50 15.96
C ASP A 13 19.75 6.76 16.15
N MET A 14 18.64 7.48 15.94
CA MET A 14 17.30 6.94 16.09
C MET A 14 16.68 6.63 14.72
N THR A 15 16.10 5.46 14.59
CA THR A 15 15.39 5.02 13.38
C THR A 15 16.15 5.32 12.08
N PRO A 16 17.40 4.84 11.91
CA PRO A 16 18.17 5.10 10.72
C PRO A 16 17.52 4.46 9.49
N PHE A 17 17.47 5.20 8.39
CA PHE A 17 17.04 4.68 7.09
C PHE A 17 18.27 4.37 6.25
N LYS A 18 18.60 3.08 6.11
CA LYS A 18 19.82 2.65 5.44
C LYS A 18 19.72 2.79 3.92
N ILE A 19 20.64 3.56 3.36
CA ILE A 19 20.77 3.78 1.94
C ILE A 19 22.26 3.79 1.54
N SER A 20 22.58 3.19 0.41
CA SER A 20 23.97 3.14 -0.04
C SER A 20 24.41 4.46 -0.70
N GLU A 21 25.70 4.78 -0.66
CA GLU A 21 26.24 5.95 -1.38
C GLU A 21 26.05 5.82 -2.90
N ALA A 22 25.99 4.60 -3.44
CA ALA A 22 25.69 4.38 -4.85
C ALA A 22 24.25 4.81 -5.18
N ASP A 23 23.29 4.48 -4.33
CA ASP A 23 21.90 4.89 -4.51
C ASP A 23 21.71 6.39 -4.32
N ILE A 24 22.41 6.99 -3.33
CA ILE A 24 22.42 8.44 -3.13
C ILE A 24 22.99 9.14 -4.39
N SER A 25 24.07 8.61 -4.96
CA SER A 25 24.65 9.15 -6.19
C SER A 25 23.68 9.08 -7.37
N ILE A 26 22.97 7.95 -7.54
CA ILE A 26 21.92 7.82 -8.57
C ILE A 26 20.80 8.83 -8.32
N TYR A 27 20.39 9.01 -7.09
CA TYR A 27 19.36 9.96 -6.69
C TYR A 27 19.77 11.40 -7.06
N GLU A 28 20.99 11.82 -6.71
CA GLU A 28 21.51 13.16 -6.98
C GLU A 28 21.76 13.42 -8.47
N THR A 29 22.19 12.40 -9.23
CA THR A 29 22.58 12.59 -10.65
C THR A 29 21.48 12.36 -11.65
N HIS A 30 20.45 11.58 -11.29
CA HIS A 30 19.36 11.20 -12.20
C HIS A 30 17.98 11.61 -11.69
N VAL A 31 17.65 11.29 -10.43
CA VAL A 31 16.29 11.50 -9.92
C VAL A 31 16.01 12.97 -9.66
N LEU A 32 16.85 13.65 -8.89
CA LEU A 32 16.68 15.08 -8.60
C LEU A 32 16.65 15.96 -9.86
N PRO A 33 17.59 15.82 -10.82
CA PRO A 33 17.56 16.63 -12.05
C PRO A 33 16.30 16.38 -12.89
N TYR A 34 15.82 15.12 -12.94
CA TYR A 34 14.60 14.79 -13.66
C TYR A 34 13.36 15.49 -13.06
N TRP A 35 13.22 15.47 -11.72
CA TRP A 35 12.05 16.03 -11.04
C TRP A 35 12.11 17.53 -10.81
N LYS A 36 13.28 18.18 -10.99
CA LYS A 36 13.43 19.63 -10.83
C LYS A 36 12.44 20.42 -11.69
N GLY A 37 11.60 21.20 -11.05
CA GLY A 37 10.51 21.97 -11.68
C GLY A 37 9.32 21.16 -12.16
N ARG A 38 9.30 19.85 -11.94
CA ARG A 38 8.20 18.95 -12.37
C ARG A 38 7.34 18.47 -11.21
N SER A 39 7.86 18.49 -9.99
CA SER A 39 7.10 18.08 -8.82
C SER A 39 5.95 19.05 -8.52
N MET A 40 4.88 18.56 -7.89
CA MET A 40 3.80 19.42 -7.41
C MET A 40 4.32 20.49 -6.45
N ARG A 41 5.28 20.12 -5.60
CA ARG A 41 5.94 21.04 -4.67
C ARG A 41 6.61 22.19 -5.41
N ASP A 42 7.41 21.92 -6.44
CA ASP A 42 8.08 22.98 -7.22
C ASP A 42 7.07 23.91 -7.89
N ARG A 43 5.95 23.35 -8.40
CA ARG A 43 4.89 24.15 -9.01
C ARG A 43 4.19 25.04 -8.00
N VAL A 44 3.88 24.54 -6.81
CA VAL A 44 3.26 25.34 -5.73
C VAL A 44 4.21 26.45 -5.33
N PHE A 45 5.49 26.14 -5.04
CA PHE A 45 6.48 27.17 -4.64
C PHE A 45 6.79 28.20 -5.71
N SER A 46 6.62 27.86 -6.98
CA SER A 46 6.78 28.84 -8.07
C SER A 46 5.62 29.85 -8.16
N GLN A 47 4.50 29.61 -7.46
CA GLN A 47 3.29 30.44 -7.55
C GLN A 47 2.93 31.13 -6.24
N VAL A 48 3.46 30.70 -5.10
CA VAL A 48 3.16 31.32 -3.81
C VAL A 48 3.99 32.58 -3.57
N PRO A 49 3.45 33.57 -2.80
CA PRO A 49 4.21 34.77 -2.41
C PRO A 49 5.44 34.43 -1.58
N GLU A 50 6.41 35.33 -1.59
CA GLU A 50 7.67 35.15 -0.86
C GLU A 50 7.44 34.99 0.64
N GLU A 51 6.51 35.72 1.22
CA GLU A 51 6.15 35.65 2.64
C GLU A 51 5.69 34.26 3.04
N TRP A 52 4.93 33.58 2.18
CA TRP A 52 4.50 32.22 2.40
C TRP A 52 5.69 31.24 2.41
N SER A 53 6.62 31.42 1.48
CA SER A 53 7.84 30.62 1.42
C SER A 53 8.75 30.85 2.63
N ILE A 54 8.81 32.07 3.16
CA ILE A 54 9.55 32.42 4.37
C ILE A 54 8.89 31.76 5.58
N ALA A 55 7.57 31.84 5.72
CA ALA A 55 6.79 31.21 6.80
C ALA A 55 6.99 29.69 6.84
N TYR A 56 6.97 29.05 5.67
CA TYR A 56 7.26 27.61 5.55
C TYR A 56 8.68 27.26 6.00
N LYS A 57 9.68 28.01 5.49
CA LYS A 57 11.10 27.79 5.84
C LYS A 57 11.39 28.01 7.32
N SER A 58 10.65 28.91 7.97
CA SER A 58 10.78 29.18 9.42
C SER A 58 10.01 28.21 10.30
N GLY A 59 9.32 27.22 9.73
CA GLY A 59 8.61 26.19 10.47
C GLY A 59 7.30 26.64 11.11
N ILE A 60 6.72 27.79 10.70
CA ILE A 60 5.41 28.23 11.16
C ILE A 60 4.34 27.19 10.79
N PHE A 61 4.51 26.52 9.66
CA PHE A 61 3.75 25.35 9.27
C PHE A 61 4.63 24.38 8.48
N THR A 62 4.33 23.10 8.57
CA THR A 62 5.12 22.01 7.96
C THR A 62 4.29 21.13 7.03
N GLU A 63 2.97 21.29 7.09
CA GLU A 63 2.06 20.55 6.25
C GLU A 63 1.96 21.16 4.86
N PHE A 64 1.96 20.31 3.86
CA PHE A 64 1.90 20.68 2.46
C PHE A 64 0.79 19.92 1.74
N MET A 65 0.13 20.55 0.79
CA MET A 65 -0.92 19.91 -0.02
C MET A 65 -0.39 18.71 -0.81
N GLU A 66 0.85 18.74 -1.24
CA GLU A 66 1.49 17.64 -1.94
C GLU A 66 1.73 16.39 -1.08
N GLN A 67 1.55 16.52 0.22
CA GLN A 67 1.69 15.39 1.14
C GLN A 67 0.35 14.70 1.45
N ARG A 68 -0.73 15.28 0.99
CA ARG A 68 -2.08 14.76 1.20
C ARG A 68 -2.52 13.94 0.00
N ALA A 69 -2.21 12.68 0.01
CA ALA A 69 -2.93 11.76 -0.86
C ALA A 69 -4.33 11.53 -0.28
N PRO A 70 -5.37 11.55 -1.10
CA PRO A 70 -6.67 11.08 -0.67
C PRO A 70 -6.58 9.57 -0.50
N GLY A 71 -6.80 9.08 0.65
CA GLY A 71 -7.02 7.72 0.66
C GLY A 71 -6.17 6.88 1.40
N HIS A 72 -6.59 5.91 1.62
CA HIS A 72 -6.40 4.99 2.63
C HIS A 72 -6.45 3.57 2.11
N THR A 73 -7.43 3.24 1.28
CA THR A 73 -7.54 1.91 0.70
C THR A 73 -7.27 1.99 -0.80
N THR A 74 -6.23 1.36 -1.23
CA THR A 74 -5.77 1.40 -2.61
C THR A 74 -6.61 0.47 -3.47
N LEU A 75 -7.57 1.03 -4.21
CA LEU A 75 -8.49 0.30 -5.09
C LEU A 75 -9.30 -0.81 -4.39
N ASP A 76 -9.19 -0.93 -3.08
CA ASP A 76 -9.91 -1.89 -2.23
C ASP A 76 -9.96 -3.30 -2.82
N GLY A 77 -11.12 -3.97 -2.81
CA GLY A 77 -11.31 -5.30 -3.38
C GLY A 77 -11.13 -5.39 -4.90
N LEU A 78 -11.20 -4.27 -5.62
CA LEU A 78 -11.14 -4.22 -7.08
C LEU A 78 -9.85 -4.82 -7.64
N ILE A 79 -8.71 -4.62 -6.97
CA ILE A 79 -7.41 -5.15 -7.42
C ILE A 79 -7.33 -6.68 -7.37
N TYR A 80 -8.21 -7.32 -6.63
CA TYR A 80 -8.27 -8.79 -6.57
C TYR A 80 -9.17 -9.39 -7.65
N GLU A 81 -10.00 -8.56 -8.30
CA GLU A 81 -10.92 -8.94 -9.36
C GLU A 81 -10.41 -8.56 -10.76
N LYS A 82 -9.66 -7.45 -10.86
CA LYS A 82 -9.18 -6.86 -12.12
C LYS A 82 -7.69 -6.59 -12.08
N GLY A 83 -7.04 -6.83 -13.21
CA GLY A 83 -5.66 -6.37 -13.43
C GLY A 83 -5.58 -5.02 -14.13
N MET A 84 -4.38 -4.49 -14.26
CA MET A 84 -4.15 -3.20 -14.94
C MET A 84 -4.54 -3.24 -16.42
N LEU A 85 -4.51 -4.42 -17.06
CA LEU A 85 -4.98 -4.57 -18.44
C LEU A 85 -6.50 -4.45 -18.55
N ASP A 86 -7.25 -4.97 -17.57
CA ASP A 86 -8.71 -4.84 -17.52
C ASP A 86 -9.10 -3.38 -17.31
N LEU A 87 -8.43 -2.68 -16.38
CA LEU A 87 -8.64 -1.26 -16.15
C LEU A 87 -8.33 -0.42 -17.39
N LYS A 88 -7.26 -0.74 -18.13
CA LYS A 88 -6.96 -0.07 -19.40
C LYS A 88 -8.05 -0.27 -20.45
N GLN A 89 -8.65 -1.44 -20.50
CA GLN A 89 -9.78 -1.69 -21.39
C GLN A 89 -10.99 -0.85 -21.03
N GLU A 90 -11.32 -0.74 -19.74
CA GLU A 90 -12.41 0.11 -19.25
C GLU A 90 -12.12 1.60 -19.49
N ILE A 91 -10.88 2.04 -19.31
CA ILE A 91 -10.42 3.39 -19.63
C ILE A 91 -10.62 3.69 -21.12
N ALA A 92 -10.22 2.76 -22.01
CA ALA A 92 -10.41 2.93 -23.45
C ALA A 92 -11.88 3.00 -23.83
N GLN A 93 -12.72 2.17 -23.23
CA GLN A 93 -14.17 2.21 -23.41
C GLN A 93 -14.75 3.54 -22.93
N SER A 94 -14.40 3.99 -21.73
CA SER A 94 -14.84 5.28 -21.19
C SER A 94 -14.45 6.45 -22.09
N ASN A 95 -13.21 6.42 -22.62
CA ASN A 95 -12.74 7.44 -23.55
C ASN A 95 -13.53 7.47 -24.86
N SER A 96 -13.96 6.31 -25.35
CA SER A 96 -14.77 6.22 -26.58
C SER A 96 -16.21 6.75 -26.43
N LEU A 97 -16.68 6.87 -25.18
CA LEU A 97 -18.04 7.34 -24.85
C LEU A 97 -18.08 8.84 -24.51
N LEU A 98 -16.96 9.56 -24.58
CA LEU A 98 -16.92 10.99 -24.30
C LEU A 98 -17.71 11.80 -25.34
N ASP A 99 -18.60 12.65 -24.85
CA ASP A 99 -19.42 13.55 -25.70
C ASP A 99 -18.78 14.94 -25.76
N TYR A 100 -17.93 15.14 -26.76
CA TYR A 100 -17.25 16.43 -26.98
C TYR A 100 -18.15 17.57 -27.40
N LEU A 101 -19.41 17.29 -27.76
CA LEU A 101 -20.37 18.34 -28.19
C LEU A 101 -21.17 18.86 -27.00
N ASN A 102 -21.57 18.00 -26.07
CA ASN A 102 -22.48 18.38 -24.98
C ASN A 102 -21.81 18.38 -23.59
N ASP A 103 -20.62 17.80 -23.45
CA ASP A 103 -19.87 17.80 -22.19
C ASP A 103 -18.68 18.76 -22.26
N PRO A 104 -18.74 19.93 -21.60
CA PRO A 104 -17.65 20.92 -21.61
C PRO A 104 -16.35 20.39 -20.97
N GLU A 105 -16.44 19.32 -20.18
CA GLU A 105 -15.28 18.69 -19.51
C GLU A 105 -14.70 17.50 -20.30
N ALA A 106 -15.26 17.14 -21.45
CA ALA A 106 -14.85 15.96 -22.22
C ALA A 106 -13.34 15.93 -22.50
N SER A 107 -12.74 17.07 -22.87
CA SER A 107 -11.30 17.16 -23.13
C SER A 107 -10.46 16.92 -21.86
N VAL A 108 -10.89 17.45 -20.72
CA VAL A 108 -10.22 17.25 -19.42
C VAL A 108 -10.33 15.78 -19.00
N LYS A 109 -11.52 15.19 -19.16
CA LYS A 109 -11.76 13.75 -18.89
C LYS A 109 -10.90 12.88 -19.79
N ALA A 110 -10.74 13.20 -21.07
CA ALA A 110 -9.88 12.46 -21.98
C ALA A 110 -8.39 12.47 -21.55
N GLU A 111 -7.86 13.62 -21.13
CA GLU A 111 -6.50 13.73 -20.63
C GLU A 111 -6.33 12.96 -19.31
N GLN A 112 -7.32 12.98 -18.42
CA GLN A 112 -7.31 12.21 -17.19
C GLN A 112 -7.31 10.70 -17.48
N LEU A 113 -8.16 10.23 -18.37
CA LEU A 113 -8.21 8.81 -18.77
C LEU A 113 -6.88 8.36 -19.39
N LYS A 114 -6.26 9.21 -20.22
CA LYS A 114 -4.93 8.95 -20.78
C LYS A 114 -3.87 8.83 -19.68
N ALA A 115 -3.89 9.72 -18.68
CA ALA A 115 -2.97 9.64 -17.54
C ALA A 115 -3.16 8.35 -16.73
N MET A 116 -4.41 7.94 -16.50
CA MET A 116 -4.72 6.67 -15.83
C MET A 116 -4.17 5.46 -16.60
N ALA A 117 -4.30 5.44 -17.94
CA ALA A 117 -3.75 4.38 -18.77
C ALA A 117 -2.21 4.30 -18.67
N ILE A 118 -1.54 5.47 -18.65
CA ILE A 118 -0.08 5.54 -18.45
C ILE A 118 0.33 4.99 -17.08
N ALA A 119 -0.42 5.29 -16.03
CA ALA A 119 -0.16 4.75 -14.68
C ALA A 119 -0.30 3.22 -14.64
N CYS A 120 -1.31 2.67 -15.33
CA CYS A 120 -1.44 1.21 -15.47
C CYS A 120 -0.22 0.59 -16.19
N ASP A 121 0.25 1.20 -17.28
CA ASP A 121 1.45 0.73 -17.99
C ASP A 121 2.70 0.81 -17.11
N ALA A 122 2.86 1.88 -16.35
CA ALA A 122 3.98 2.04 -15.43
C ALA A 122 4.03 0.93 -14.38
N ALA A 123 2.89 0.57 -13.79
CA ALA A 123 2.79 -0.54 -12.83
C ALA A 123 3.17 -1.89 -13.48
N ILE A 124 2.72 -2.15 -14.70
CA ILE A 124 3.06 -3.37 -15.44
C ILE A 124 4.56 -3.41 -15.73
N ILE A 125 5.14 -2.35 -16.29
CA ILE A 125 6.58 -2.26 -16.62
C ILE A 125 7.43 -2.46 -15.36
N PHE A 126 7.01 -1.88 -14.24
CA PHE A 126 7.72 -2.04 -12.97
C PHE A 126 7.77 -3.51 -12.54
N ALA A 127 6.65 -4.22 -12.61
CA ALA A 127 6.58 -5.64 -12.28
C ALA A 127 7.40 -6.51 -13.24
N GLU A 128 7.34 -6.24 -14.54
CA GLU A 128 8.13 -6.95 -15.56
C GLU A 128 9.64 -6.82 -15.30
N ARG A 129 10.12 -5.64 -14.94
CA ARG A 129 11.53 -5.43 -14.57
C ARG A 129 11.95 -6.26 -13.35
N HIS A 130 11.05 -6.46 -12.38
CA HIS A 130 11.31 -7.35 -11.25
C HIS A 130 11.36 -8.82 -11.69
N ALA A 131 10.48 -9.22 -12.60
CA ALA A 131 10.52 -10.56 -13.18
C ALA A 131 11.84 -10.81 -13.94
N ASP A 132 12.27 -9.88 -14.80
CA ASP A 132 13.54 -9.97 -15.52
C ASP A 132 14.74 -10.12 -14.57
N LEU A 133 14.74 -9.33 -13.47
CA LEU A 133 15.80 -9.42 -12.47
C LEU A 133 15.79 -10.77 -11.74
N ALA A 134 14.62 -11.26 -11.35
CA ALA A 134 14.49 -12.55 -10.66
C ALA A 134 14.94 -13.71 -11.57
N GLU A 135 14.56 -13.71 -12.86
CA GLU A 135 15.02 -14.68 -13.85
C GLU A 135 16.55 -14.63 -14.03
N LYS A 136 17.12 -13.44 -14.12
CA LYS A 136 18.58 -13.25 -14.22
C LYS A 136 19.30 -13.78 -12.98
N LEU A 137 18.79 -13.52 -11.77
CA LEU A 137 19.36 -14.04 -10.53
C LEU A 137 19.25 -15.56 -10.49
N ALA A 138 18.12 -16.15 -10.92
CA ALA A 138 17.93 -17.59 -10.98
C ALA A 138 18.94 -18.30 -11.90
N GLN A 139 19.43 -17.65 -12.97
CA GLN A 139 20.43 -18.23 -13.87
C GLN A 139 21.77 -18.48 -13.18
N THR A 140 22.13 -17.66 -12.20
CA THR A 140 23.41 -17.73 -11.49
C THR A 140 23.31 -18.39 -10.11
N GLU A 141 22.07 -18.61 -9.63
CA GLU A 141 21.81 -19.24 -8.32
C GLU A 141 22.23 -20.71 -8.32
N LYS A 142 22.98 -21.10 -7.31
CA LYS A 142 23.50 -22.47 -7.16
C LYS A 142 22.63 -23.35 -6.26
N ASP A 143 21.89 -22.74 -5.34
CA ASP A 143 20.94 -23.46 -4.50
C ASP A 143 19.67 -23.75 -5.32
N PRO A 144 19.33 -25.02 -5.54
CA PRO A 144 18.14 -25.38 -6.33
C PRO A 144 16.83 -24.85 -5.73
N ALA A 145 16.70 -24.84 -4.41
CA ALA A 145 15.51 -24.34 -3.73
C ALA A 145 15.37 -22.83 -3.94
N ARG A 146 16.45 -22.08 -3.76
CA ARG A 146 16.44 -20.63 -4.00
C ARG A 146 16.22 -20.28 -5.47
N LYS A 147 16.79 -21.06 -6.37
CA LYS A 147 16.55 -20.91 -7.82
C LYS A 147 15.06 -21.05 -8.15
N GLU A 148 14.42 -22.08 -7.61
CA GLU A 148 12.98 -22.31 -7.81
C GLU A 148 12.14 -21.15 -7.23
N GLU A 149 12.48 -20.66 -6.04
CA GLU A 149 11.82 -19.48 -5.46
C GLU A 149 11.94 -18.24 -6.37
N LEU A 150 13.12 -17.96 -6.92
CA LEU A 150 13.34 -16.84 -7.83
C LEU A 150 12.51 -16.96 -9.11
N LEU A 151 12.41 -18.18 -9.68
CA LEU A 151 11.56 -18.44 -10.84
C LEU A 151 10.08 -18.27 -10.51
N ASN A 152 9.64 -18.69 -9.33
CA ASN A 152 8.26 -18.47 -8.87
C ASN A 152 7.97 -16.98 -8.68
N ILE A 153 8.90 -16.22 -8.09
CA ILE A 153 8.79 -14.76 -7.98
C ILE A 153 8.65 -14.13 -9.38
N ALA A 154 9.48 -14.53 -10.32
CA ALA A 154 9.40 -14.04 -11.69
C ALA A 154 8.05 -14.34 -12.33
N HIS A 155 7.55 -15.57 -12.18
CA HIS A 155 6.24 -15.97 -12.68
C HIS A 155 5.10 -15.13 -12.09
N VAL A 156 5.10 -14.90 -10.78
CA VAL A 156 4.13 -14.04 -10.11
C VAL A 156 4.20 -12.60 -10.65
N CYS A 157 5.41 -12.04 -10.78
CA CYS A 157 5.61 -10.68 -11.31
C CYS A 157 5.20 -10.53 -12.79
N ARG A 158 5.30 -11.60 -13.60
CA ARG A 158 4.77 -11.61 -14.99
C ARG A 158 3.25 -11.61 -15.01
N ARG A 159 2.60 -12.15 -13.98
CA ARG A 159 1.14 -12.23 -13.90
C ARG A 159 0.52 -10.95 -13.37
N VAL A 160 0.97 -10.49 -12.21
CA VAL A 160 0.41 -9.32 -11.52
C VAL A 160 1.40 -8.16 -11.54
N PRO A 161 0.96 -6.90 -11.64
CA PRO A 161 -0.43 -6.41 -11.62
C PRO A 161 -1.11 -6.37 -13.01
N ALA A 162 -0.47 -6.88 -14.07
CA ALA A 162 -1.05 -6.85 -15.41
C ALA A 162 -2.44 -7.51 -15.47
N ASN A 163 -2.59 -8.66 -14.81
CA ASN A 163 -3.84 -9.41 -14.75
C ASN A 163 -4.29 -9.60 -13.31
N ALA A 164 -5.59 -9.90 -13.11
CA ALA A 164 -6.12 -10.27 -11.81
C ALA A 164 -5.37 -11.47 -11.20
N PRO A 165 -5.17 -11.48 -9.86
CA PRO A 165 -4.53 -12.60 -9.18
C PRO A 165 -5.42 -13.86 -9.20
N ARG A 166 -4.80 -15.03 -9.23
CA ARG A 166 -5.48 -16.34 -9.25
C ARG A 166 -5.30 -17.12 -7.96
N ASN A 167 -4.28 -16.77 -7.19
CA ASN A 167 -3.87 -17.48 -5.98
C ASN A 167 -3.40 -16.50 -4.89
N PHE A 168 -3.15 -17.03 -3.71
CA PHE A 168 -2.82 -16.27 -2.52
C PHE A 168 -1.54 -15.44 -2.67
N TRP A 169 -0.49 -16.00 -3.25
CA TRP A 169 0.78 -15.29 -3.47
C TRP A 169 0.61 -14.15 -4.47
N GLU A 170 -0.06 -14.42 -5.60
CA GLU A 170 -0.37 -13.39 -6.59
C GLU A 170 -1.20 -12.25 -5.97
N ALA A 171 -2.16 -12.55 -5.07
CA ALA A 171 -2.96 -11.54 -4.39
C ALA A 171 -2.12 -10.61 -3.49
N LEU A 172 -1.21 -11.16 -2.70
CA LEU A 172 -0.28 -10.37 -1.88
C LEU A 172 0.65 -9.52 -2.76
N GLN A 173 1.20 -10.09 -3.84
CA GLN A 173 2.09 -9.38 -4.74
C GLN A 173 1.37 -8.30 -5.55
N MET A 174 0.12 -8.54 -5.95
CA MET A 174 -0.74 -7.53 -6.59
C MET A 174 -0.87 -6.29 -5.74
N TYR A 175 -1.30 -6.46 -4.49
CA TYR A 175 -1.40 -5.34 -3.56
C TYR A 175 -0.06 -4.63 -3.39
N TRP A 176 1.04 -5.38 -3.23
CA TRP A 176 2.35 -4.78 -3.00
C TRP A 176 2.81 -3.90 -4.15
N PHE A 177 2.60 -4.30 -5.42
CA PHE A 177 2.94 -3.46 -6.56
C PHE A 177 2.11 -2.17 -6.62
N VAL A 178 0.82 -2.26 -6.33
CA VAL A 178 -0.06 -1.08 -6.28
C VAL A 178 0.35 -0.16 -5.12
N HIS A 179 0.62 -0.73 -3.94
CA HIS A 179 1.11 0.02 -2.78
C HIS A 179 2.40 0.77 -3.10
N LEU A 180 3.39 0.11 -3.69
CA LEU A 180 4.65 0.74 -4.10
C LEU A 180 4.43 1.90 -5.08
N GLY A 181 3.57 1.73 -6.08
CA GLY A 181 3.24 2.80 -7.01
C GLY A 181 2.70 4.03 -6.29
N ILE A 182 1.79 3.85 -5.35
CA ILE A 182 1.16 4.94 -4.61
C ILE A 182 2.13 5.63 -3.67
N ILE A 183 2.85 4.91 -2.83
CA ILE A 183 3.77 5.52 -1.85
C ILE A 183 4.97 6.20 -2.50
N THR A 184 5.38 5.81 -3.70
CA THR A 184 6.47 6.44 -4.43
C THR A 184 6.02 7.65 -5.25
N GLU A 185 4.80 7.66 -5.77
CA GLU A 185 4.29 8.72 -6.64
C GLU A 185 3.53 9.81 -5.88
N LEU A 186 2.75 9.44 -4.87
CA LEU A 186 1.90 10.37 -4.14
C LEU A 186 2.54 10.82 -2.84
N ASN A 187 2.70 9.91 -1.92
CA ASN A 187 3.22 10.22 -0.58
C ASN A 187 3.71 8.96 0.12
N GLY A 188 5.01 8.87 0.34
CA GLY A 188 5.63 7.76 1.07
C GLY A 188 5.40 7.78 2.58
N TRP A 189 4.60 8.72 3.08
CA TRP A 189 4.44 8.94 4.52
C TRP A 189 3.00 8.80 5.02
N ASP A 190 2.02 8.92 4.14
CA ASP A 190 0.61 8.81 4.51
C ASP A 190 0.15 7.35 4.54
N SER A 191 -0.87 7.06 5.35
CA SER A 191 -1.33 5.69 5.53
C SER A 191 -2.08 5.19 4.29
N MET A 192 -1.40 4.36 3.53
CA MET A 192 -2.01 3.58 2.46
C MET A 192 -2.27 2.17 2.98
N SER A 193 -3.49 1.71 2.90
CA SER A 193 -3.94 0.49 3.57
C SER A 193 -4.59 -0.51 2.61
N PRO A 194 -4.43 -1.81 2.85
CA PRO A 194 -5.11 -2.84 2.06
C PRO A 194 -6.58 -3.05 2.43
N GLY A 195 -7.14 -2.24 3.33
CA GLY A 195 -8.51 -2.44 3.82
C GLY A 195 -8.63 -3.67 4.71
N HIS A 196 -9.73 -4.39 4.59
CA HIS A 196 -9.99 -5.66 5.29
C HIS A 196 -9.22 -6.81 4.63
N LEU A 197 -7.90 -6.84 4.86
CA LEU A 197 -7.00 -7.77 4.19
C LEU A 197 -7.40 -9.25 4.40
N ASP A 198 -7.86 -9.59 5.60
CA ASP A 198 -8.32 -10.95 5.91
C ASP A 198 -9.52 -11.36 5.07
N GLN A 199 -10.46 -10.43 4.82
CA GLN A 199 -11.62 -10.69 3.98
C GLN A 199 -11.22 -10.84 2.51
N HIS A 200 -10.34 -9.99 2.01
CA HIS A 200 -9.85 -10.04 0.63
C HIS A 200 -9.05 -11.32 0.33
N LEU A 201 -8.23 -11.77 1.26
CA LEU A 201 -7.38 -12.96 1.07
C LEU A 201 -8.11 -14.29 1.33
N THR A 202 -9.19 -14.29 2.10
CA THR A 202 -9.91 -15.50 2.48
C THR A 202 -10.38 -16.36 1.29
N PRO A 203 -10.90 -15.80 0.17
CA PRO A 203 -11.30 -16.60 -1.00
C PRO A 203 -10.13 -17.39 -1.60
N PHE A 204 -8.97 -16.74 -1.78
CA PHE A 204 -7.77 -17.39 -2.30
C PHE A 204 -7.26 -18.48 -1.35
N TYR A 205 -7.15 -18.16 -0.07
CA TYR A 205 -6.72 -19.10 0.96
C TYR A 205 -7.59 -20.35 1.01
N LYS A 206 -8.91 -20.18 1.07
CA LYS A 206 -9.86 -21.32 1.14
C LYS A 206 -9.80 -22.20 -0.09
N LYS A 207 -9.71 -21.59 -1.28
CA LYS A 207 -9.61 -22.32 -2.54
C LYS A 207 -8.35 -23.19 -2.57
N GLU A 208 -7.20 -22.59 -2.33
CA GLU A 208 -5.92 -23.29 -2.43
C GLU A 208 -5.71 -24.31 -1.30
N LEU A 209 -6.27 -24.06 -0.12
CA LEU A 209 -6.28 -25.04 0.98
C LEU A 209 -7.10 -26.26 0.59
N ALA A 210 -8.26 -26.07 -0.03
CA ALA A 210 -9.11 -27.16 -0.53
C ALA A 210 -8.47 -27.95 -1.67
N ASP A 211 -7.76 -27.23 -2.56
CA ASP A 211 -7.03 -27.83 -3.70
C ASP A 211 -5.71 -28.50 -3.25
N GLY A 212 -5.29 -28.30 -2.01
CA GLY A 212 -4.01 -28.81 -1.47
C GLY A 212 -2.76 -28.14 -2.04
N THR A 213 -2.89 -26.97 -2.69
CA THR A 213 -1.78 -26.21 -3.28
C THR A 213 -1.17 -25.20 -2.33
N LEU A 214 -1.84 -24.86 -1.22
CA LEU A 214 -1.35 -23.99 -0.15
C LEU A 214 -1.59 -24.65 1.21
N SER A 215 -0.59 -24.66 2.08
CA SER A 215 -0.78 -25.02 3.49
C SER A 215 -0.98 -23.78 4.35
N ARG A 216 -1.52 -23.96 5.56
CA ARG A 216 -1.67 -22.90 6.55
C ARG A 216 -0.32 -22.26 6.90
N GLU A 217 0.69 -23.10 7.07
CA GLU A 217 2.06 -22.68 7.39
C GLU A 217 2.67 -21.83 6.28
N LYS A 218 2.45 -22.24 5.01
CA LYS A 218 2.94 -21.45 3.86
C LYS A 218 2.18 -20.14 3.69
N ALA A 219 0.88 -20.11 3.96
CA ALA A 219 0.12 -18.86 3.98
C ALA A 219 0.65 -17.90 5.05
N LYS A 220 0.93 -18.40 6.27
CA LYS A 220 1.52 -17.61 7.35
C LYS A 220 2.93 -17.11 7.01
N GLU A 221 3.76 -17.93 6.38
CA GLU A 221 5.09 -17.52 5.89
C GLU A 221 4.99 -16.38 4.87
N LEU A 222 4.12 -16.49 3.87
CA LEU A 222 3.92 -15.44 2.87
C LEU A 222 3.41 -14.14 3.48
N LEU A 223 2.48 -14.22 4.44
CA LEU A 223 2.03 -13.06 5.22
C LEU A 223 3.18 -12.45 6.03
N SER A 224 4.01 -13.27 6.67
CA SER A 224 5.16 -12.78 7.42
C SER A 224 6.14 -12.02 6.52
N CYS A 225 6.42 -12.53 5.32
CA CYS A 225 7.21 -11.83 4.31
C CYS A 225 6.57 -10.50 3.90
N PHE A 226 5.25 -10.48 3.75
CA PHE A 226 4.48 -9.28 3.41
C PHE A 226 4.56 -8.22 4.53
N TRP A 227 4.43 -8.60 5.82
CA TRP A 227 4.63 -7.72 6.98
C TRP A 227 6.03 -7.13 7.03
N ILE A 228 7.07 -7.94 6.79
CA ILE A 228 8.45 -7.49 6.74
C ILE A 228 8.65 -6.42 5.65
N LYS A 229 7.96 -6.52 4.50
CA LYS A 229 8.04 -5.51 3.44
C LYS A 229 7.51 -4.15 3.89
N PHE A 230 6.40 -4.10 4.64
CA PHE A 230 5.90 -2.85 5.21
C PHE A 230 6.88 -2.26 6.21
N ASN A 231 7.41 -3.07 7.12
CA ASN A 231 8.38 -2.58 8.10
C ASN A 231 9.69 -2.11 7.43
N ASN A 232 10.08 -2.77 6.35
CA ASN A 232 11.28 -2.45 5.58
C ASN A 232 10.95 -1.54 4.39
N HIS A 233 10.25 -0.45 4.69
CA HIS A 233 9.67 0.47 3.73
C HIS A 233 10.72 1.01 2.74
N PRO A 234 10.49 0.92 1.42
CA PRO A 234 11.51 1.29 0.43
C PRO A 234 11.64 2.80 0.20
N ALA A 235 10.65 3.61 0.60
CA ALA A 235 10.70 5.05 0.47
C ALA A 235 11.30 5.67 1.74
N PRO A 236 12.18 6.68 1.61
CA PRO A 236 12.73 7.36 2.78
C PRO A 236 11.62 8.08 3.54
N PRO A 237 11.65 8.06 4.89
CA PRO A 237 10.64 8.70 5.71
C PRO A 237 10.66 10.22 5.51
N LYS A 238 9.50 10.86 5.74
CA LYS A 238 9.38 12.31 5.71
C LYS A 238 10.40 12.96 6.66
N VAL A 239 11.07 14.00 6.21
CA VAL A 239 12.09 14.68 7.00
C VAL A 239 11.53 15.76 7.91
N GLY A 240 10.26 16.17 7.76
CA GLY A 240 9.71 17.31 8.51
C GLY A 240 10.51 18.59 8.26
N VAL A 241 10.79 19.32 9.33
CA VAL A 241 11.63 20.54 9.25
C VAL A 241 13.11 20.17 9.06
N THR A 242 13.59 19.15 9.75
CA THR A 242 14.95 18.61 9.57
C THR A 242 14.96 17.08 9.52
N ALA A 243 15.86 16.54 8.71
CA ALA A 243 16.05 15.09 8.61
C ALA A 243 16.50 14.46 9.93
N LYS A 244 17.25 15.21 10.75
CA LYS A 244 17.77 14.75 12.04
C LYS A 244 16.68 14.56 13.07
N GLU A 245 15.70 15.43 13.08
CA GLU A 245 14.64 15.49 14.10
C GLU A 245 13.39 14.69 13.72
N SER A 246 13.30 14.29 12.46
CA SER A 246 12.19 13.44 12.01
C SER A 246 12.21 12.10 12.73
N GLY A 247 11.24 11.85 13.58
CA GLY A 247 11.04 10.57 14.28
C GLY A 247 10.30 9.53 13.45
N THR A 248 9.83 9.89 12.26
CA THR A 248 9.06 9.01 11.39
C THR A 248 9.98 7.96 10.77
N TYR A 249 9.55 6.70 10.82
CA TYR A 249 10.31 5.57 10.30
C TYR A 249 9.83 5.13 8.91
N ASN A 250 8.53 5.07 8.71
CA ASN A 250 7.88 4.62 7.50
C ASN A 250 6.49 5.25 7.37
N ASP A 251 5.70 4.82 6.38
CA ASP A 251 4.29 5.16 6.29
C ASP A 251 3.50 4.55 7.47
N PHE A 252 2.30 5.04 7.71
CA PHE A 252 1.40 4.54 8.75
C PHE A 252 0.39 3.55 8.17
N ALA A 253 0.83 2.59 7.37
CA ALA A 253 -0.07 1.59 6.82
C ALA A 253 -0.82 0.86 7.92
N ASN A 254 -2.16 0.86 7.82
CA ASN A 254 -3.04 0.17 8.74
C ASN A 254 -3.70 -1.01 8.05
N ILE A 255 -3.64 -2.19 8.64
CA ILE A 255 -4.28 -3.38 8.12
C ILE A 255 -5.47 -3.73 9.00
N ASN A 256 -6.67 -3.69 8.41
CA ASN A 256 -7.90 -4.02 9.11
C ASN A 256 -8.18 -5.52 9.06
N ILE A 257 -8.65 -6.06 10.16
CA ILE A 257 -9.11 -7.45 10.27
C ILE A 257 -10.43 -7.53 11.06
N GLY A 258 -11.26 -8.49 10.70
CA GLY A 258 -12.61 -8.66 11.29
C GLY A 258 -13.63 -7.73 10.66
N GLY A 259 -14.45 -7.09 11.48
CA GLY A 259 -15.53 -6.23 11.03
C GLY A 259 -16.68 -6.96 10.37
N LEU A 260 -17.48 -6.24 9.59
CA LEU A 260 -18.59 -6.79 8.82
C LEU A 260 -18.22 -6.88 7.33
N LYS A 261 -18.78 -7.88 6.66
CA LYS A 261 -18.74 -7.95 5.19
C LYS A 261 -19.78 -7.02 4.58
N ARG A 262 -19.68 -6.83 3.27
CA ARG A 262 -20.62 -6.03 2.47
C ARG A 262 -22.10 -6.41 2.73
N ASP A 263 -22.39 -7.70 2.88
CA ASP A 263 -23.73 -8.22 3.17
C ASP A 263 -24.18 -8.06 4.64
N GLY A 264 -23.31 -7.54 5.50
CA GLY A 264 -23.56 -7.34 6.93
C GLY A 264 -23.32 -8.57 7.80
N THR A 265 -22.79 -9.65 7.26
CA THR A 265 -22.36 -10.82 8.06
C THR A 265 -20.97 -10.60 8.67
N ASP A 266 -20.64 -11.38 9.71
CA ASP A 266 -19.32 -11.31 10.36
C ASP A 266 -18.18 -11.57 9.37
N GLY A 267 -17.17 -10.71 9.40
CA GLY A 267 -15.97 -10.75 8.54
C GLY A 267 -14.85 -11.63 9.06
N VAL A 268 -14.89 -12.05 10.30
CA VAL A 268 -13.85 -12.87 10.90
C VAL A 268 -13.73 -14.23 10.18
N SER A 269 -12.50 -14.59 9.87
CA SER A 269 -12.16 -15.82 9.17
C SER A 269 -10.90 -16.47 9.77
N GLU A 270 -10.49 -17.63 9.27
CA GLU A 270 -9.19 -18.22 9.65
C GLU A 270 -8.04 -17.28 9.32
N MET A 271 -8.15 -16.50 8.25
CA MET A 271 -7.13 -15.51 7.88
C MET A 271 -6.95 -14.44 8.95
N SER A 272 -8.02 -14.00 9.62
CA SER A 272 -7.96 -13.06 10.74
C SER A 272 -7.10 -13.60 11.90
N TYR A 273 -7.21 -14.89 12.18
CA TYR A 273 -6.38 -15.54 13.21
C TYR A 273 -4.92 -15.69 12.78
N ILE A 274 -4.67 -16.03 11.51
CA ILE A 274 -3.30 -16.14 10.98
C ILE A 274 -2.60 -14.77 11.04
N ILE A 275 -3.31 -13.69 10.71
CA ILE A 275 -2.76 -12.32 10.81
C ILE A 275 -2.43 -11.98 12.27
N LEU A 276 -3.29 -12.29 13.24
CA LEU A 276 -2.97 -12.10 14.65
C LEU A 276 -1.74 -12.88 15.10
N GLU A 277 -1.54 -14.10 14.58
CA GLU A 277 -0.33 -14.87 14.84
C GLU A 277 0.91 -14.22 14.24
N VAL A 278 0.84 -13.71 13.02
CA VAL A 278 1.95 -12.97 12.38
C VAL A 278 2.33 -11.74 13.20
N LEU A 279 1.34 -10.97 13.66
CA LEU A 279 1.56 -9.82 14.54
C LEU A 279 2.26 -10.22 15.83
N ASP A 280 1.81 -11.32 16.43
CA ASP A 280 2.32 -11.82 17.70
C ASP A 280 3.74 -12.38 17.61
N GLU A 281 4.12 -12.92 16.46
CA GLU A 281 5.44 -13.52 16.25
C GLU A 281 6.50 -12.53 15.76
N LEU A 282 6.13 -11.58 14.90
CA LEU A 282 7.11 -10.69 14.28
C LEU A 282 7.42 -9.44 15.10
N HIS A 283 6.48 -8.91 15.87
CA HIS A 283 6.65 -7.69 16.67
C HIS A 283 7.24 -6.50 15.93
N LEU A 284 6.80 -6.26 14.71
CA LEU A 284 7.31 -5.18 13.87
C LEU A 284 6.65 -3.84 14.23
N LEU A 285 7.35 -2.74 14.04
CA LEU A 285 6.81 -1.40 14.24
C LEU A 285 5.68 -1.08 13.25
N GLN A 286 5.77 -1.62 12.05
CA GLN A 286 4.81 -1.44 10.96
C GLN A 286 4.62 -2.77 10.20
N PRO A 287 3.48 -2.95 9.57
CA PRO A 287 2.30 -2.10 9.55
C PRO A 287 1.55 -2.14 10.90
N GLN A 288 0.84 -1.08 11.22
CA GLN A 288 -0.14 -1.15 12.30
C GLN A 288 -1.31 -2.03 11.87
N SER A 289 -2.00 -2.58 12.85
CA SER A 289 -3.18 -3.41 12.58
C SER A 289 -4.33 -2.98 13.46
N ASN A 290 -5.53 -3.05 12.90
CA ASN A 290 -6.76 -2.70 13.56
C ASN A 290 -7.68 -3.91 13.59
N VAL A 291 -8.25 -4.19 14.74
CA VAL A 291 -9.31 -5.18 14.92
C VAL A 291 -10.63 -4.43 14.93
N GLN A 292 -11.46 -4.69 13.94
CA GLN A 292 -12.80 -4.16 13.88
C GLN A 292 -13.78 -5.15 14.52
N ILE A 293 -14.57 -4.65 15.47
CA ILE A 293 -15.51 -5.46 16.25
C ILE A 293 -16.94 -4.93 16.12
N SER A 294 -17.89 -5.86 16.10
CA SER A 294 -19.34 -5.61 16.11
C SER A 294 -20.01 -6.57 17.09
N ASP A 295 -21.32 -6.44 17.28
CA ASP A 295 -22.10 -7.37 18.09
C ASP A 295 -22.06 -8.82 17.55
N GLN A 296 -21.71 -9.02 16.28
CA GLN A 296 -21.58 -10.33 15.66
C GLN A 296 -20.20 -10.97 15.84
N THR A 297 -19.21 -10.21 16.33
CA THR A 297 -17.83 -10.67 16.43
C THR A 297 -17.70 -11.86 17.37
N PRO A 298 -17.10 -12.99 16.95
CA PRO A 298 -16.95 -14.18 17.79
C PRO A 298 -16.08 -13.90 19.02
N GLU A 299 -16.54 -14.32 20.20
CA GLU A 299 -15.79 -14.17 21.48
C GLU A 299 -14.36 -14.76 21.37
N ARG A 300 -14.19 -15.85 20.62
CA ARG A 300 -12.89 -16.46 20.37
C ARG A 300 -11.92 -15.48 19.69
N PHE A 301 -12.42 -14.66 18.74
CA PHE A 301 -11.61 -13.67 18.06
C PHE A 301 -11.22 -12.52 18.97
N LEU A 302 -12.18 -12.01 19.76
CA LEU A 302 -11.89 -10.99 20.78
C LEU A 302 -10.81 -11.47 21.76
N LYS A 303 -10.93 -12.70 22.25
CA LYS A 303 -9.90 -13.30 23.13
C LYS A 303 -8.54 -13.43 22.44
N ALA A 304 -8.51 -13.72 21.14
CA ALA A 304 -7.28 -13.80 20.38
C ALA A 304 -6.61 -12.40 20.23
N ALA A 305 -7.39 -11.39 19.86
CA ALA A 305 -6.92 -10.01 19.78
C ALA A 305 -6.41 -9.49 21.14
N CYS A 306 -7.16 -9.72 22.21
CA CYS A 306 -6.76 -9.34 23.57
C CYS A 306 -5.46 -10.01 24.03
N ARG A 307 -5.17 -11.24 23.57
CA ARG A 307 -3.89 -11.89 23.87
C ARG A 307 -2.69 -11.17 23.29
N VAL A 308 -2.85 -10.61 22.07
CA VAL A 308 -1.80 -9.80 21.44
C VAL A 308 -1.68 -8.44 22.14
N ILE A 309 -2.81 -7.74 22.31
CA ILE A 309 -2.87 -6.39 22.92
C ILE A 309 -2.21 -6.36 24.30
N ARG A 310 -2.51 -7.34 25.18
CA ARG A 310 -1.96 -7.38 26.55
C ARG A 310 -0.44 -7.51 26.62
N LYS A 311 0.24 -7.84 25.51
CA LYS A 311 1.70 -7.91 25.45
C LYS A 311 2.37 -6.53 25.37
N GLY A 312 1.57 -5.48 25.12
CA GLY A 312 2.04 -4.10 25.18
C GLY A 312 2.76 -3.60 23.93
N TYR A 313 2.50 -4.22 22.78
CA TYR A 313 3.13 -3.79 21.51
C TYR A 313 2.58 -2.49 20.93
N GLY A 314 1.45 -1.99 21.45
CA GLY A 314 0.78 -0.81 20.93
C GLY A 314 -0.21 -1.12 19.80
N TYR A 315 -0.36 -2.37 19.41
CA TYR A 315 -1.32 -2.87 18.41
C TYR A 315 -1.82 -4.28 18.79
N PRO A 316 -2.88 -4.78 18.13
CA PRO A 316 -3.81 -4.08 17.26
C PRO A 316 -4.65 -3.04 18.02
N SER A 317 -5.01 -1.95 17.32
CA SER A 317 -6.04 -1.03 17.80
C SER A 317 -7.42 -1.67 17.66
N VAL A 318 -8.38 -1.26 18.50
CA VAL A 318 -9.74 -1.82 18.46
C VAL A 318 -10.71 -0.73 18.03
N PHE A 319 -11.49 -1.00 16.98
CA PHE A 319 -12.49 -0.10 16.45
C PHE A 319 -13.88 -0.71 16.53
N ASN A 320 -14.86 0.12 16.91
CA ASN A 320 -16.26 -0.25 16.90
C ASN A 320 -16.79 -0.12 15.44
N THR A 321 -17.02 -1.25 14.80
CA THR A 321 -17.50 -1.32 13.41
C THR A 321 -18.82 -0.59 13.23
N ASP A 322 -19.75 -0.72 14.17
CA ASP A 322 -21.08 -0.11 14.06
C ASP A 322 -21.00 1.42 14.05
N GLU A 323 -20.16 1.99 14.90
CA GLU A 323 -19.92 3.44 14.93
C GLU A 323 -19.19 3.93 13.66
N VAL A 324 -18.20 3.18 13.18
CA VAL A 324 -17.51 3.51 11.92
C VAL A 324 -18.51 3.51 10.74
N ILE A 325 -19.38 2.52 10.66
CA ILE A 325 -20.43 2.45 9.63
C ILE A 325 -21.38 3.64 9.75
N MET A 326 -21.83 3.97 10.96
CA MET A 326 -22.72 5.11 11.18
C MET A 326 -22.10 6.44 10.74
N GLU A 327 -20.81 6.66 11.00
CA GLU A 327 -20.10 7.85 10.54
C GLU A 327 -20.01 7.90 9.00
N GLN A 328 -19.73 6.77 8.35
CA GLN A 328 -19.68 6.70 6.90
C GLN A 328 -21.06 6.96 6.25
N LEU A 329 -22.14 6.45 6.85
CA LEU A 329 -23.50 6.74 6.41
C LEU A 329 -23.86 8.24 6.55
N ARG A 330 -23.41 8.91 7.61
CA ARG A 330 -23.63 10.35 7.82
C ARG A 330 -23.00 11.23 6.74
N VAL A 331 -21.89 10.77 6.16
CA VAL A 331 -21.24 11.47 5.04
C VAL A 331 -21.76 11.03 3.67
N GLY A 332 -22.80 10.22 3.63
CA GLY A 332 -23.55 9.88 2.41
C GLY A 332 -23.10 8.64 1.66
N LYS A 333 -22.31 7.77 2.26
CA LYS A 333 -21.98 6.46 1.66
C LYS A 333 -23.17 5.51 1.71
N SER A 334 -23.23 4.56 0.79
CA SER A 334 -24.17 3.43 0.88
C SER A 334 -23.83 2.53 2.07
N ILE A 335 -24.76 1.73 2.52
CA ILE A 335 -24.52 0.80 3.64
C ILE A 335 -23.47 -0.26 3.26
N GLU A 336 -23.48 -0.68 2.02
CA GLU A 336 -22.51 -1.64 1.47
C GLU A 336 -21.10 -1.03 1.47
N ASP A 337 -20.92 0.19 0.96
CA ASP A 337 -19.63 0.86 0.93
C ASP A 337 -19.15 1.28 2.33
N ALA A 338 -20.08 1.60 3.25
CA ALA A 338 -19.76 1.90 4.62
C ALA A 338 -19.22 0.68 5.39
N ARG A 339 -19.71 -0.53 5.07
CA ARG A 339 -19.21 -1.80 5.65
C ARG A 339 -17.86 -2.22 5.10
N GLU A 340 -17.58 -1.93 3.83
CA GLU A 340 -16.28 -2.16 3.20
C GLU A 340 -15.27 -1.06 3.55
N GLY A 341 -15.75 0.10 3.99
CA GLY A 341 -14.92 1.20 4.42
C GLY A 341 -13.98 0.77 5.53
N GLY A 342 -12.71 0.83 5.27
CA GLY A 342 -11.73 0.20 6.11
C GLY A 342 -10.48 1.00 6.34
N CYS A 343 -10.59 2.32 6.42
CA CYS A 343 -9.52 3.06 7.02
C CYS A 343 -9.84 3.37 8.47
N SER A 344 -8.87 3.19 9.31
CA SER A 344 -8.91 3.66 10.69
C SER A 344 -9.16 5.16 10.78
#